data_25afd17329ec76bdf798af0ca6aa67a6
#
_entry.id   25afd17329ec76bdf798af0ca6aa67a6
#
_cell.length_a   1.000
_cell.length_b   1.000
_cell.length_c   1.000
_cell.angle_alpha   90.00
_cell.angle_beta   90.00
_cell.angle_gamma   90.00
#
_symmetry.space_group_name_H-M   'P 1'
#
loop_
_entity.id
_entity.type
_entity.pdbx_description
1 polymer ?
#
loop_
_entity_poly.entity_id
_entity_poly.type
_entity_poly.pdbx_seq_one_letter_code
_entity_poly.pdbx_strand_id
1 'polypeptide(L)'
;MKYSGLYNLLRALTEKRNMHISVHDVSGVLRYDELKLPQKYKIHSKPFCDTAKSTAKGFDLCMRCKARANRLAVENKEPFSGLCPFGLYEYALPVVLNASVLCIIYAGNAVTDKEKSLGKLSKASRLTGVDSKLLKNALAGAEVLCGPESLENAAGVVKDYITLVLSRKKLSLQSGEN
;
A
#
# COMPACT_ATOMS: atom_id res chain seq x y z
N MET A 1 -1.01 23.13 10.30
CA MET A 1 -1.37 22.42 9.07
C MET A 1 -2.58 21.52 9.38
N LYS A 2 -3.72 21.74 8.74
CA LYS A 2 -4.92 20.92 8.97
C LYS A 2 -4.77 19.61 8.17
N TYR A 3 -4.72 18.49 8.87
CA TYR A 3 -4.63 17.19 8.20
C TYR A 3 -5.96 16.81 7.54
N SER A 4 -5.89 16.13 6.38
CA SER A 4 -7.09 15.64 5.69
C SER A 4 -7.82 14.56 6.49
N GLY A 5 -9.12 14.36 6.20
CA GLY A 5 -9.87 13.26 6.80
C GLY A 5 -9.28 11.89 6.44
N LEU A 6 -8.82 11.71 5.18
CA LEU A 6 -8.14 10.49 4.75
C LEU A 6 -6.86 10.23 5.56
N TYR A 7 -6.04 11.26 5.79
CA TYR A 7 -4.85 11.13 6.63
C TYR A 7 -5.18 10.64 8.04
N ASN A 8 -6.20 11.26 8.67
CA ASN A 8 -6.61 10.89 10.02
C ASN A 8 -7.14 9.45 10.08
N LEU A 9 -7.90 9.04 9.06
CA LEU A 9 -8.37 7.66 8.93
C LEU A 9 -7.21 6.67 8.82
N LEU A 10 -6.25 6.91 7.89
CA LEU A 10 -5.10 6.04 7.72
C LEU A 10 -4.27 5.95 9.00
N ARG A 11 -4.08 7.06 9.70
CA ARG A 11 -3.39 7.08 10.99
C ARG A 11 -4.09 6.19 12.02
N ALA A 12 -5.40 6.33 12.16
CA ALA A 12 -6.18 5.54 13.11
C ALA A 12 -6.13 4.03 12.79
N LEU A 13 -6.14 3.66 11.51
CA LEU A 13 -6.07 2.27 11.07
C LEU A 13 -4.68 1.65 11.23
N THR A 14 -3.61 2.44 11.11
CA THR A 14 -2.23 1.93 11.10
C THR A 14 -1.46 2.16 12.41
N GLU A 15 -1.89 3.15 13.24
CA GLU A 15 -1.25 3.45 14.50
C GLU A 15 -1.42 2.29 15.46
N LYS A 16 -0.31 1.83 16.04
CA LYS A 16 -0.25 0.66 16.94
C LYS A 16 -0.62 -0.68 16.29
N ARG A 17 -0.66 -0.76 14.96
CA ARG A 17 -0.89 -2.00 14.22
C ARG A 17 0.29 -2.29 13.29
N ASN A 18 0.57 -3.58 13.07
CA ASN A 18 1.67 -4.01 12.21
C ASN A 18 1.32 -4.02 10.73
N MET A 19 0.47 -3.11 10.32
CA MET A 19 0.15 -2.91 8.91
C MET A 19 0.60 -1.54 8.43
N HIS A 20 0.79 -1.42 7.14
CA HIS A 20 0.97 -0.16 6.44
C HIS A 20 -0.11 -0.03 5.37
N ILE A 21 -0.69 1.16 5.26
CA ILE A 21 -1.61 1.46 4.17
C ILE A 21 -1.03 2.61 3.37
N SER A 22 -0.92 2.42 2.06
CA SER A 22 -0.56 3.49 1.13
C SER A 22 -1.61 3.62 0.03
N VAL A 23 -1.77 4.83 -0.52
CA VAL A 23 -2.69 5.10 -1.61
C VAL A 23 -1.91 5.66 -2.79
N HIS A 24 -1.96 4.94 -3.90
CA HIS A 24 -1.33 5.34 -5.16
C HIS A 24 -2.36 6.05 -6.02
N ASP A 25 -2.09 7.31 -6.30
CA ASP A 25 -2.93 8.15 -7.14
C ASP A 25 -2.78 7.77 -8.63
N VAL A 26 -3.88 7.47 -9.29
CA VAL A 26 -3.90 7.15 -10.74
C VAL A 26 -4.48 8.31 -11.54
N SER A 27 -5.50 8.97 -11.02
CA SER A 27 -6.26 9.99 -11.74
C SER A 27 -6.15 11.41 -11.15
N GLY A 28 -5.29 11.62 -10.15
CA GLY A 28 -5.11 12.91 -9.51
C GLY A 28 -6.11 13.19 -8.37
N VAL A 29 -6.80 12.18 -7.85
CA VAL A 29 -7.79 12.38 -6.78
C VAL A 29 -7.17 12.80 -5.44
N LEU A 30 -5.91 12.49 -5.18
CA LEU A 30 -5.23 12.91 -3.95
C LEU A 30 -4.86 14.41 -3.92
N ARG A 31 -5.22 15.17 -4.95
CA ARG A 31 -5.14 16.65 -4.94
C ARG A 31 -6.25 17.32 -4.14
N TYR A 32 -7.39 16.64 -3.96
CA TYR A 32 -8.49 17.17 -3.16
C TYR A 32 -8.10 17.28 -1.68
N ASP A 33 -8.47 18.38 -1.03
CA ASP A 33 -8.03 18.69 0.34
C ASP A 33 -8.42 17.61 1.35
N GLU A 34 -9.58 16.97 1.19
CA GLU A 34 -10.05 15.88 2.04
C GLU A 34 -9.27 14.59 1.85
N LEU A 35 -8.61 14.42 0.69
CA LEU A 35 -7.87 13.21 0.30
C LEU A 35 -6.36 13.40 0.28
N LYS A 36 -5.84 14.62 0.53
CA LYS A 36 -4.39 14.88 0.57
C LYS A 36 -3.68 14.00 1.58
N LEU A 37 -2.58 13.39 1.13
CA LEU A 37 -1.75 12.52 1.96
C LEU A 37 -0.30 13.00 1.98
N PRO A 38 0.38 12.95 3.13
CA PRO A 38 1.83 13.11 3.18
C PRO A 38 2.54 11.92 2.51
N GLN A 39 3.80 12.14 2.12
CA GLN A 39 4.58 11.19 1.33
C GLN A 39 4.64 9.78 1.93
N LYS A 40 4.71 9.65 3.27
CA LYS A 40 4.74 8.36 3.97
C LYS A 40 3.55 7.43 3.69
N TYR A 41 2.41 7.98 3.23
CA TYR A 41 1.24 7.21 2.81
C TYR A 41 1.10 7.06 1.30
N LYS A 42 2.04 7.64 0.54
CA LYS A 42 2.13 7.48 -0.93
C LYS A 42 3.15 6.43 -1.33
N ILE A 43 4.05 6.07 -0.42
CA ILE A 43 5.12 5.08 -0.63
C ILE A 43 5.21 4.11 0.53
N HIS A 44 5.75 2.93 0.26
CA HIS A 44 6.07 1.95 1.30
C HIS A 44 7.35 2.35 2.02
N SER A 45 7.23 2.61 3.31
CA SER A 45 8.36 2.91 4.18
C SER A 45 8.13 2.24 5.53
N LYS A 46 8.85 1.15 5.76
CA LYS A 46 9.02 0.45 7.05
C LYS A 46 10.47 0.00 7.15
N PRO A 47 11.01 -0.22 8.34
CA PRO A 47 12.43 -0.59 8.52
C PRO A 47 12.88 -1.74 7.64
N PHE A 48 12.06 -2.80 7.50
CA PHE A 48 12.35 -3.88 6.58
C PHE A 48 12.42 -3.43 5.11
N CYS A 49 11.46 -2.61 4.67
CA CYS A 49 11.43 -2.10 3.30
C CYS A 49 12.62 -1.20 2.99
N ASP A 50 13.09 -0.44 3.98
CA ASP A 50 14.25 0.44 3.84
C ASP A 50 15.53 -0.39 3.73
N THR A 51 15.68 -1.47 4.52
CA THR A 51 16.74 -2.46 4.36
C THR A 51 16.67 -3.12 2.97
N ALA A 52 15.52 -3.56 2.53
CA ALA A 52 15.33 -4.22 1.23
C ALA A 52 15.68 -3.31 0.04
N LYS A 53 15.53 -2.00 0.20
CA LYS A 53 15.85 -0.97 -0.80
C LYS A 53 17.23 -0.32 -0.63
N SER A 54 18.08 -0.83 0.25
CA SER A 54 19.38 -0.23 0.57
C SER A 54 20.40 -0.27 -0.58
N THR A 55 20.17 -1.10 -1.59
CA THR A 55 20.98 -1.14 -2.82
C THR A 55 20.17 -0.66 -4.03
N ALA A 56 20.86 -0.16 -5.06
CA ALA A 56 20.19 0.25 -6.31
C ALA A 56 19.36 -0.89 -6.93
N LYS A 57 19.88 -2.12 -6.93
CA LYS A 57 19.16 -3.31 -7.43
C LYS A 57 17.98 -3.67 -6.55
N GLY A 58 18.08 -3.51 -5.23
CA GLY A 58 16.99 -3.75 -4.29
C GLY A 58 15.86 -2.73 -4.47
N PHE A 59 16.21 -1.47 -4.62
CA PHE A 59 15.27 -0.40 -4.94
C PHE A 59 14.55 -0.67 -6.27
N ASP A 60 15.30 -0.98 -7.33
CA ASP A 60 14.76 -1.27 -8.67
C ASP A 60 13.83 -2.50 -8.67
N LEU A 61 14.19 -3.58 -7.96
CA LEU A 61 13.33 -4.75 -7.82
C LEU A 61 11.98 -4.41 -7.15
N CYS A 62 12.01 -3.58 -6.09
CA CYS A 62 10.82 -3.11 -5.42
C CYS A 62 9.95 -2.24 -6.35
N MET A 63 10.56 -1.29 -7.07
CA MET A 63 9.85 -0.39 -7.99
C MET A 63 9.21 -1.14 -9.16
N ARG A 64 9.91 -2.11 -9.75
CA ARG A 64 9.34 -2.96 -10.81
C ARG A 64 8.18 -3.81 -10.32
N CYS A 65 8.28 -4.37 -9.12
CA CYS A 65 7.16 -5.09 -8.50
C CYS A 65 5.93 -4.19 -8.36
N LYS A 66 6.12 -2.98 -7.84
CA LYS A 66 5.03 -2.02 -7.64
C LYS A 66 4.44 -1.53 -8.98
N ALA A 67 5.26 -1.24 -9.97
CA ALA A 67 4.80 -0.86 -11.29
C ALA A 67 3.94 -1.96 -11.95
N ARG A 68 4.35 -3.24 -11.79
CA ARG A 68 3.55 -4.39 -12.24
C ARG A 68 2.22 -4.49 -11.49
N ALA A 69 2.23 -4.34 -10.17
CA ALA A 69 1.03 -4.37 -9.36
C ALA A 69 0.05 -3.24 -9.73
N ASN A 70 0.56 -2.02 -9.94
CA ASN A 70 -0.26 -0.90 -10.42
C ASN A 70 -0.92 -1.19 -11.77
N ARG A 71 -0.16 -1.77 -12.72
CA ARG A 71 -0.67 -2.14 -14.04
C ARG A 71 -1.79 -3.17 -13.93
N LEU A 72 -1.56 -4.26 -13.17
CA LEU A 72 -2.58 -5.28 -12.93
C LEU A 72 -3.85 -4.71 -12.30
N ALA A 73 -3.71 -3.80 -11.32
CA ALA A 73 -4.85 -3.15 -10.68
C ALA A 73 -5.67 -2.30 -11.66
N VAL A 74 -4.99 -1.61 -12.58
CA VAL A 74 -5.66 -0.77 -13.59
C VAL A 74 -6.33 -1.61 -14.67
N GLU A 75 -5.67 -2.69 -15.13
CA GLU A 75 -6.17 -3.57 -16.18
C GLU A 75 -7.38 -4.39 -15.70
N ASN A 76 -7.23 -5.06 -14.55
CA ASN A 76 -8.24 -5.99 -14.05
C ASN A 76 -9.37 -5.30 -13.26
N LYS A 77 -9.08 -4.16 -12.61
CA LYS A 77 -10.01 -3.40 -11.75
C LYS A 77 -10.54 -4.20 -10.54
N GLU A 78 -9.94 -5.33 -10.26
CA GLU A 78 -10.31 -6.25 -9.18
C GLU A 78 -9.23 -6.27 -8.10
N PRO A 79 -9.60 -6.55 -6.84
CA PRO A 79 -8.63 -6.72 -5.77
C PRO A 79 -7.77 -7.96 -6.00
N PHE A 80 -6.54 -7.89 -5.55
CA PHE A 80 -5.61 -9.01 -5.54
C PHE A 80 -4.63 -8.91 -4.39
N SER A 81 -4.00 -10.02 -4.07
CA SER A 81 -2.98 -10.08 -3.02
C SER A 81 -1.80 -10.96 -3.40
N GLY A 82 -0.72 -10.82 -2.66
CA GLY A 82 0.45 -11.67 -2.85
C GLY A 82 1.65 -11.24 -2.03
N LEU A 83 2.72 -12.00 -2.18
CA LEU A 83 4.00 -11.68 -1.56
C LEU A 83 4.86 -10.86 -2.52
N CYS A 84 5.41 -9.75 -2.02
CA CYS A 84 6.42 -8.99 -2.74
C CYS A 84 7.70 -9.82 -2.92
N PRO A 85 8.66 -9.40 -3.76
CA PRO A 85 9.90 -10.13 -3.98
C PRO A 85 10.72 -10.39 -2.73
N PHE A 86 10.56 -9.56 -1.69
CA PHE A 86 11.21 -9.70 -0.39
C PHE A 86 10.37 -10.44 0.66
N GLY A 87 9.21 -11.00 0.26
CA GLY A 87 8.44 -11.89 1.11
C GLY A 87 7.38 -11.22 2.00
N LEU A 88 7.17 -9.91 1.91
CA LEU A 88 6.06 -9.28 2.62
C LEU A 88 4.76 -9.43 1.85
N TYR A 89 3.69 -9.72 2.58
CA TYR A 89 2.34 -9.79 2.04
C TYR A 89 1.76 -8.40 1.84
N GLU A 90 1.01 -8.26 0.77
CA GLU A 90 0.31 -7.04 0.40
C GLU A 90 -1.01 -7.36 -0.29
N TYR A 91 -2.05 -6.63 0.08
CA TYR A 91 -3.34 -6.61 -0.57
C TYR A 91 -3.50 -5.31 -1.33
N ALA A 92 -3.92 -5.39 -2.59
CA ALA A 92 -4.13 -4.26 -3.48
C ALA A 92 -5.63 -4.15 -3.80
N LEU A 93 -6.23 -3.00 -3.53
CA LEU A 93 -7.64 -2.72 -3.78
C LEU A 93 -7.78 -1.49 -4.68
N PRO A 94 -8.14 -1.66 -5.96
CA PRO A 94 -8.45 -0.55 -6.85
C PRO A 94 -9.74 0.16 -6.41
N VAL A 95 -9.73 1.47 -6.40
CA VAL A 95 -10.94 2.31 -6.25
C VAL A 95 -11.44 2.66 -7.64
N VAL A 96 -12.55 2.06 -8.03
CA VAL A 96 -13.13 2.20 -9.37
C VAL A 96 -14.38 3.08 -9.32
N LEU A 97 -14.46 4.06 -10.20
CA LEU A 97 -15.64 4.89 -10.41
C LEU A 97 -15.84 5.12 -11.92
N ASN A 98 -17.06 4.92 -12.40
CA ASN A 98 -17.38 5.05 -13.83
C ASN A 98 -16.40 4.27 -14.75
N ALA A 99 -16.16 3.01 -14.41
CA ALA A 99 -15.25 2.09 -15.11
C ALA A 99 -13.76 2.55 -15.14
N SER A 100 -13.37 3.61 -14.44
CA SER A 100 -11.99 4.09 -14.35
C SER A 100 -11.41 3.85 -12.96
N VAL A 101 -10.16 3.41 -12.89
CA VAL A 101 -9.43 3.31 -11.63
C VAL A 101 -8.94 4.71 -11.22
N LEU A 102 -9.35 5.18 -10.05
CA LEU A 102 -9.01 6.50 -9.56
C LEU A 102 -7.74 6.50 -8.70
N CYS A 103 -7.61 5.51 -7.86
CA CYS A 103 -6.43 5.25 -7.05
C CYS A 103 -6.38 3.76 -6.68
N ILE A 104 -5.24 3.32 -6.13
CA ILE A 104 -5.05 1.96 -5.66
C ILE A 104 -4.63 2.02 -4.20
N ILE A 105 -5.38 1.35 -3.34
CA ILE A 105 -5.09 1.20 -1.92
C ILE A 105 -4.23 -0.06 -1.76
N TYR A 106 -3.07 0.08 -1.15
CA TYR A 106 -2.21 -1.03 -0.75
C TYR A 106 -2.23 -1.15 0.76
N ALA A 107 -2.75 -2.26 1.27
CA ALA A 107 -2.68 -2.62 2.69
C ALA A 107 -1.74 -3.81 2.85
N GLY A 108 -0.73 -3.67 3.70
CA GLY A 108 0.24 -4.75 3.83
C GLY A 108 1.54 -4.34 4.47
N ASN A 109 2.65 -4.70 3.82
CA ASN A 109 4.00 -4.71 4.40
C ASN A 109 4.06 -5.56 5.67
N ALA A 110 3.32 -6.66 5.66
CA ALA A 110 3.11 -7.54 6.79
C ALA A 110 3.71 -8.93 6.53
N VAL A 111 4.09 -9.60 7.59
CA VAL A 111 4.46 -11.02 7.58
C VAL A 111 3.20 -11.81 7.93
N THR A 112 2.67 -12.57 6.99
CA THR A 112 1.52 -13.47 7.21
C THR A 112 1.95 -14.92 7.38
N ASP A 113 3.10 -15.26 6.80
CA ASP A 113 3.72 -16.58 6.86
C ASP A 113 5.24 -16.39 6.90
N LYS A 114 5.84 -16.64 8.06
CA LYS A 114 7.26 -16.38 8.30
C LYS A 114 8.18 -17.29 7.46
N GLU A 115 7.78 -18.54 7.26
CA GLU A 115 8.59 -19.49 6.48
C GLU A 115 8.59 -19.12 4.99
N LYS A 116 7.43 -18.81 4.43
CA LYS A 116 7.32 -18.31 3.04
C LYS A 116 8.10 -17.02 2.85
N SER A 117 8.03 -16.10 3.82
CA SER A 117 8.79 -14.86 3.77
C SER A 117 10.30 -15.13 3.78
N LEU A 118 10.79 -15.96 4.71
CA LEU A 118 12.20 -16.35 4.79
C LEU A 118 12.69 -17.06 3.51
N GLY A 119 11.87 -17.94 2.92
CA GLY A 119 12.17 -18.62 1.67
C GLY A 119 12.44 -17.67 0.49
N LYS A 120 11.79 -16.50 0.47
CA LYS A 120 12.02 -15.48 -0.58
C LYS A 120 13.30 -14.68 -0.37
N LEU A 121 13.77 -14.49 0.88
CA LEU A 121 14.91 -13.62 1.17
C LEU A 121 16.22 -14.07 0.55
N SER A 122 16.51 -15.35 0.52
CA SER A 122 17.76 -15.88 -0.08
C SER A 122 17.85 -15.58 -1.59
N LYS A 123 16.72 -15.68 -2.29
CA LYS A 123 16.65 -15.30 -3.72
C LYS A 123 16.77 -13.80 -3.90
N ALA A 124 16.06 -13.02 -3.10
CA ALA A 124 16.10 -11.57 -3.14
C ALA A 124 17.52 -11.03 -2.86
N SER A 125 18.18 -11.53 -1.83
CA SER A 125 19.57 -11.17 -1.49
C SER A 125 20.51 -11.40 -2.68
N ARG A 126 20.47 -12.59 -3.31
CA ARG A 126 21.33 -12.90 -4.49
C ARG A 126 21.07 -11.97 -5.67
N LEU A 127 19.82 -11.62 -5.94
CA LEU A 127 19.44 -10.76 -7.06
C LEU A 127 19.82 -9.30 -6.84
N THR A 128 19.79 -8.84 -5.61
CA THR A 128 19.87 -7.42 -5.28
C THR A 128 21.19 -7.00 -4.64
N GLY A 129 21.97 -7.97 -4.12
CA GLY A 129 23.18 -7.70 -3.34
C GLY A 129 22.89 -7.16 -1.93
N VAL A 130 21.63 -7.13 -1.50
CA VAL A 130 21.29 -6.79 -0.10
C VAL A 130 21.71 -7.96 0.80
N ASP A 131 22.40 -7.64 1.89
CA ASP A 131 22.89 -8.66 2.83
C ASP A 131 21.75 -9.51 3.40
N SER A 132 21.89 -10.83 3.25
CA SER A 132 20.86 -11.80 3.69
C SER A 132 20.64 -11.77 5.21
N LYS A 133 21.71 -11.53 5.99
CA LYS A 133 21.64 -11.47 7.47
C LYS A 133 20.87 -10.21 7.91
N LEU A 134 21.14 -9.07 7.26
CA LEU A 134 20.39 -7.84 7.52
C LEU A 134 18.91 -8.01 7.19
N LEU A 135 18.56 -8.60 6.05
CA LEU A 135 17.18 -8.88 5.67
C LEU A 135 16.49 -9.81 6.68
N LYS A 136 17.16 -10.89 7.10
CA LYS A 136 16.62 -11.83 8.09
C LYS A 136 16.39 -11.16 9.45
N ASN A 137 17.34 -10.34 9.91
CA ASN A 137 17.21 -9.60 11.17
C ASN A 137 16.07 -8.59 11.11
N ALA A 138 15.95 -7.85 10.01
CA ALA A 138 14.85 -6.90 9.82
C ALA A 138 13.48 -7.61 9.75
N LEU A 139 13.43 -8.82 9.15
CA LEU A 139 12.21 -9.62 9.12
C LEU A 139 11.86 -10.20 10.50
N ALA A 140 12.86 -10.59 11.29
CA ALA A 140 12.65 -11.13 12.63
C ALA A 140 11.98 -10.09 13.57
N GLY A 141 12.28 -8.80 13.36
CA GLY A 141 11.65 -7.69 14.07
C GLY A 141 10.26 -7.32 13.53
N ALA A 142 9.83 -7.91 12.41
CA ALA A 142 8.50 -7.69 11.88
C ALA A 142 7.50 -8.63 12.57
N GLU A 143 6.49 -8.07 13.20
CA GLU A 143 5.43 -8.86 13.82
C GLU A 143 4.58 -9.57 12.77
N VAL A 144 4.18 -10.80 13.07
CA VAL A 144 3.27 -11.57 12.22
C VAL A 144 1.86 -11.02 12.37
N LEU A 145 1.24 -10.66 11.26
CA LEU A 145 -0.13 -10.20 11.24
C LEU A 145 -1.08 -11.41 11.34
N CYS A 146 -2.04 -11.34 12.24
CA CYS A 146 -3.08 -12.35 12.37
C CYS A 146 -4.08 -12.24 11.19
N GLY A 147 -3.80 -12.96 10.12
CA GLY A 147 -4.69 -13.13 8.98
C GLY A 147 -4.74 -11.97 7.97
N PRO A 148 -4.95 -12.27 6.68
CA PRO A 148 -5.10 -11.28 5.62
C PRO A 148 -6.39 -10.45 5.73
N GLU A 149 -7.46 -10.99 6.34
CA GLU A 149 -8.77 -10.33 6.47
C GLU A 149 -8.71 -8.94 7.11
N SER A 150 -7.81 -8.73 8.08
CA SER A 150 -7.65 -7.42 8.71
C SER A 150 -7.12 -6.35 7.75
N LEU A 151 -6.32 -6.75 6.75
CA LEU A 151 -5.81 -5.87 5.70
C LEU A 151 -6.90 -5.54 4.68
N GLU A 152 -7.69 -6.54 4.32
CA GLU A 152 -8.82 -6.40 3.38
C GLU A 152 -9.89 -5.48 3.97
N ASN A 153 -10.28 -5.69 5.22
CA ASN A 153 -11.22 -4.84 5.93
C ASN A 153 -10.72 -3.39 6.06
N ALA A 154 -9.45 -3.20 6.42
CA ALA A 154 -8.88 -1.86 6.52
C ALA A 154 -8.83 -1.15 5.16
N ALA A 155 -8.48 -1.86 4.08
CA ALA A 155 -8.52 -1.33 2.72
C ALA A 155 -9.96 -0.99 2.29
N GLY A 156 -10.94 -1.82 2.64
CA GLY A 156 -12.36 -1.59 2.40
C GLY A 156 -12.85 -0.28 3.02
N VAL A 157 -12.57 -0.06 4.30
CA VAL A 157 -12.92 1.18 5.00
C VAL A 157 -12.30 2.42 4.32
N VAL A 158 -11.05 2.33 3.87
CA VAL A 158 -10.38 3.41 3.13
C VAL A 158 -11.06 3.66 1.78
N LYS A 159 -11.40 2.60 1.04
CA LYS A 159 -12.14 2.69 -0.23
C LYS A 159 -13.48 3.40 -0.03
N ASP A 160 -14.25 2.99 0.97
CA ASP A 160 -15.57 3.56 1.24
C ASP A 160 -15.47 5.05 1.59
N TYR A 161 -14.48 5.44 2.40
CA TYR A 161 -14.21 6.84 2.69
C TYR A 161 -13.89 7.65 1.43
N ILE A 162 -12.97 7.17 0.58
CA ILE A 162 -12.60 7.85 -0.67
C ILE A 162 -13.83 7.98 -1.59
N THR A 163 -14.59 6.91 -1.75
CA THR A 163 -15.80 6.88 -2.59
C THR A 163 -16.85 7.88 -2.09
N LEU A 164 -17.06 7.96 -0.77
CA LEU A 164 -17.98 8.91 -0.15
C LEU A 164 -17.57 10.37 -0.43
N VAL A 165 -16.30 10.71 -0.26
CA VAL A 165 -15.78 12.05 -0.53
C VAL A 165 -16.00 12.44 -2.00
N LEU A 166 -15.68 11.53 -2.93
CA LEU A 166 -15.81 11.78 -4.36
C LEU A 166 -17.26 11.89 -4.80
N SER A 167 -18.16 11.10 -4.22
CA SER A 167 -19.61 11.18 -4.49
C SER A 167 -20.20 12.52 -4.05
N ARG A 168 -19.82 13.01 -2.87
CA ARG A 168 -20.24 14.34 -2.39
C ARG A 168 -19.78 15.47 -3.30
N LYS A 169 -18.52 15.41 -3.78
CA LYS A 169 -17.99 16.42 -4.71
C LYS A 169 -18.72 16.42 -6.06
N LYS A 170 -19.10 15.25 -6.55
CA LYS A 170 -19.88 15.14 -7.79
C LYS A 170 -21.26 15.80 -7.63
N LEU A 171 -21.92 15.59 -6.50
CA LEU A 171 -23.21 16.20 -6.20
C LEU A 171 -23.10 17.72 -6.09
N SER A 172 -22.09 18.26 -5.37
CA SER A 172 -21.90 19.72 -5.23
C SER A 172 -21.61 20.40 -6.57
N LEU A 173 -20.88 19.75 -7.48
CA LEU A 173 -20.63 20.26 -8.83
C LEU A 173 -21.91 20.28 -9.70
N GLN A 174 -22.85 19.35 -9.45
CA GLN A 174 -24.13 19.29 -10.18
C GLN A 174 -25.16 20.27 -9.61
N SER A 175 -25.11 20.60 -8.32
CA SER A 175 -25.99 21.55 -7.66
C SER A 175 -25.57 23.01 -7.80
N GLY A 176 -24.42 23.31 -8.39
CA GLY A 176 -23.93 24.67 -8.57
C GLY A 176 -23.45 25.35 -7.27
N GLU A 177 -23.33 24.62 -6.20
CA GLU A 177 -22.75 25.11 -4.94
C GLU A 177 -21.21 25.12 -5.05
N ASN A 178 -20.66 26.30 -5.30
CA ASN A 178 -19.21 26.58 -5.21
C ASN A 178 -18.81 26.96 -3.80
#